data_a65f2703327e5e1e53426786118c2fbd
#
_entry.id   a65f2703327e5e1e53426786118c2fbd
#
_cell.length_a   1.000
_cell.length_b   1.000
_cell.length_c   1.000
_cell.angle_alpha   90.00
_cell.angle_beta   90.00
_cell.angle_gamma   90.00
#
_symmetry.space_group_name_H-M   'P 1'
#
loop_
_entity.id
_entity.type
_entity.pdbx_description
1 polymer ?
#
loop_
_entity_poly.entity_id
_entity_poly.type
_entity_poly.pdbx_seq_one_letter_code
_entity_poly.pdbx_strand_id
1 'polypeptide(L)'
;QADHSLMLYQGGKTKADVSTTWGAKEFVSITPEEMPDAFDKNTSVKSSYDGRVTAAYLTPFESTLGWAPSGQAWLVLSLENIKFETQGLFSNTKVDWAATWKVTSGDSAVEIVDTGYRDRAVFKVPQEAKDFHVSFQPKLIIDHAYTTGKGSLPHVTKEATAPEAETVDVKFS
;
A
#
# COMPACT_ATOMS: atom_id res chain seq x y z
N GLN A 1 -7.90 2.61 33.25
CA GLN A 1 -8.24 2.00 32.02
C GLN A 1 -7.26 0.98 31.50
N ALA A 2 -6.15 0.78 32.20
CA ALA A 2 -5.21 -0.30 31.87
C ALA A 2 -5.90 -1.65 31.90
N ASP A 3 -6.80 -1.85 32.85
CA ASP A 3 -7.55 -3.10 32.98
C ASP A 3 -8.43 -3.36 31.77
N HIS A 4 -9.03 -2.32 31.24
CA HIS A 4 -9.85 -2.43 30.06
C HIS A 4 -9.02 -2.87 28.85
N SER A 5 -7.86 -2.29 28.68
CA SER A 5 -6.96 -2.67 27.60
C SER A 5 -6.49 -4.11 27.74
N LEU A 6 -6.16 -4.54 28.94
CA LEU A 6 -5.73 -5.92 29.18
C LEU A 6 -6.80 -6.93 28.85
N MET A 7 -8.06 -6.61 29.11
CA MET A 7 -9.15 -7.50 28.79
C MET A 7 -9.35 -7.71 27.29
N LEU A 8 -8.98 -6.73 26.48
CA LEU A 8 -9.03 -6.87 25.04
C LEU A 8 -7.97 -7.82 24.51
N TYR A 9 -6.96 -8.09 25.34
CA TYR A 9 -5.79 -8.82 24.93
C TYR A 9 -5.60 -10.17 25.50
N GLN A 10 -6.61 -10.80 25.86
CA GLN A 10 -6.47 -12.10 26.48
C GLN A 10 -5.71 -13.11 25.64
N GLY A 11 -5.79 -12.98 24.35
CA GLY A 11 -5.04 -13.84 23.45
C GLY A 11 -3.68 -13.29 23.04
N GLY A 12 -3.40 -12.02 23.37
CA GLY A 12 -2.19 -11.38 22.93
C GLY A 12 -2.10 -11.27 21.42
N LYS A 13 -0.89 -11.31 20.91
CA LYS A 13 -0.61 -11.21 19.48
C LYS A 13 -0.81 -12.56 18.81
N THR A 14 -1.68 -12.61 17.81
CA THR A 14 -1.94 -13.80 17.02
C THR A 14 -1.32 -13.65 15.65
N LYS A 15 -0.64 -14.69 15.16
CA LYS A 15 0.02 -14.66 13.86
C LYS A 15 -0.71 -15.58 12.88
N ALA A 16 -0.87 -15.11 11.66
CA ALA A 16 -1.28 -15.94 10.54
C ALA A 16 -0.09 -16.10 9.59
N ASP A 17 0.13 -17.32 9.12
CA ASP A 17 1.18 -17.59 8.15
C ASP A 17 0.64 -17.25 6.77
N VAL A 18 1.07 -16.10 6.28
CA VAL A 18 0.69 -15.60 4.97
C VAL A 18 1.98 -15.29 4.23
N SER A 19 2.12 -15.87 3.06
CA SER A 19 3.28 -15.58 2.23
C SER A 19 2.80 -15.39 0.81
N THR A 20 2.82 -14.16 0.35
CA THR A 20 2.45 -13.81 -1.01
C THR A 20 3.53 -12.92 -1.58
N THR A 21 4.08 -13.33 -2.71
CA THR A 21 5.08 -12.57 -3.42
C THR A 21 4.52 -12.19 -4.78
N TRP A 22 4.59 -10.91 -5.10
CA TRP A 22 4.33 -10.47 -6.46
C TRP A 22 5.64 -10.01 -7.06
N GLY A 23 5.99 -10.61 -8.20
CA GLY A 23 7.17 -10.21 -8.95
C GLY A 23 6.97 -8.81 -9.54
N ALA A 24 8.03 -8.28 -10.10
CA ALA A 24 7.97 -6.95 -10.69
C ALA A 24 6.86 -6.88 -11.74
N LYS A 25 5.94 -5.93 -11.52
CA LYS A 25 4.83 -5.65 -12.44
C LYS A 25 5.07 -4.28 -13.05
N GLU A 26 4.99 -4.20 -14.36
CA GLU A 26 5.19 -2.95 -15.08
C GLU A 26 3.88 -2.54 -15.75
N PHE A 27 3.59 -1.26 -15.74
CA PHE A 27 2.42 -0.70 -16.41
C PHE A 27 2.72 0.69 -16.94
N VAL A 28 1.96 1.09 -17.95
CA VAL A 28 2.07 2.45 -18.49
C VAL A 28 1.39 3.40 -17.52
N SER A 29 2.17 4.28 -16.94
CA SER A 29 1.68 5.24 -15.96
C SER A 29 1.31 6.59 -16.60
N ILE A 30 1.99 6.97 -17.68
CA ILE A 30 1.65 8.16 -18.46
C ILE A 30 1.65 7.76 -19.93
N THR A 31 0.51 7.93 -20.58
CA THR A 31 0.39 7.62 -22.02
C THR A 31 0.97 8.74 -22.87
N PRO A 32 1.32 8.48 -24.14
CA PRO A 32 1.81 9.54 -25.02
C PRO A 32 0.81 10.69 -25.18
N GLU A 33 -0.49 10.39 -25.19
CA GLU A 33 -1.54 11.39 -25.33
C GLU A 33 -1.63 12.32 -24.11
N GLU A 34 -1.20 11.86 -22.96
CA GLU A 34 -1.23 12.63 -21.72
C GLU A 34 -0.03 13.56 -21.58
N MET A 35 0.96 13.41 -22.44
CA MET A 35 2.14 14.26 -22.42
C MET A 35 1.84 15.65 -22.96
N PRO A 36 2.39 16.71 -22.32
CA PRO A 36 2.34 18.06 -22.91
C PRO A 36 3.05 18.13 -24.26
N ASP A 37 2.72 19.14 -25.05
CA ASP A 37 3.27 19.28 -26.40
C ASP A 37 4.80 19.41 -26.44
N ALA A 38 5.40 19.84 -25.35
CA ALA A 38 6.87 19.94 -25.26
C ALA A 38 7.57 18.58 -25.15
N PHE A 39 6.80 17.51 -24.90
CA PHE A 39 7.33 16.16 -24.75
C PHE A 39 7.20 15.37 -26.05
N ASP A 40 8.00 14.31 -26.16
CA ASP A 40 7.88 13.37 -27.26
C ASP A 40 6.58 12.54 -27.08
N LYS A 41 5.65 12.73 -28.00
CA LYS A 41 4.36 12.06 -27.98
C LYS A 41 4.41 10.59 -28.42
N ASN A 42 5.57 10.10 -28.80
CA ASN A 42 5.73 8.72 -29.24
C ASN A 42 6.15 7.79 -28.11
N THR A 43 6.41 8.32 -26.93
CA THR A 43 6.87 7.54 -25.80
C THR A 43 5.84 7.56 -24.67
N SER A 44 5.83 6.48 -23.90
CA SER A 44 5.06 6.40 -22.67
C SER A 44 6.00 6.35 -21.49
N VAL A 45 5.52 6.74 -20.32
CA VAL A 45 6.24 6.56 -19.06
C VAL A 45 5.70 5.30 -18.41
N LYS A 46 6.60 4.43 -17.99
CA LYS A 46 6.24 3.19 -17.33
C LYS A 46 6.64 3.22 -15.87
N SER A 47 5.81 2.64 -15.04
CA SER A 47 6.09 2.44 -13.64
C SER A 47 6.04 0.96 -13.32
N SER A 48 6.73 0.57 -12.26
CA SER A 48 6.74 -0.81 -11.82
C SER A 48 6.68 -0.89 -10.31
N TYR A 49 6.24 -2.04 -9.82
CA TYR A 49 6.24 -2.33 -8.41
C TYR A 49 6.56 -3.80 -8.18
N ASP A 50 7.17 -4.09 -7.04
CA ASP A 50 7.32 -5.46 -6.54
C ASP A 50 7.29 -5.46 -5.02
N GLY A 51 7.23 -6.66 -4.44
CA GLY A 51 7.22 -6.81 -2.99
C GLY A 51 6.60 -8.12 -2.54
N ARG A 52 6.48 -8.26 -1.23
CA ARG A 52 5.80 -9.43 -0.67
C ARG A 52 5.24 -9.14 0.72
N VAL A 53 4.20 -9.90 1.05
CA VAL A 53 3.67 -10.01 2.40
C VAL A 53 4.25 -11.27 3.00
N THR A 54 4.89 -11.16 4.16
CA THR A 54 5.57 -12.29 4.79
C THR A 54 4.81 -12.88 5.97
N ALA A 55 3.98 -12.08 6.62
CA ALA A 55 3.18 -12.52 7.75
C ALA A 55 2.06 -11.52 8.01
N ALA A 56 1.08 -11.96 8.77
CA ALA A 56 0.03 -11.08 9.27
C ALA A 56 -0.15 -11.33 10.76
N TYR A 57 -0.44 -10.26 11.50
CA TYR A 57 -0.67 -10.34 12.94
C TYR A 57 -1.97 -9.65 13.29
N LEU A 58 -2.66 -10.22 14.25
CA LEU A 58 -3.80 -9.56 14.89
C LEU A 58 -3.37 -9.25 16.31
N THR A 59 -3.30 -7.98 16.67
CA THR A 59 -2.75 -7.55 17.94
C THR A 59 -3.52 -6.35 18.48
N PRO A 60 -3.63 -6.25 19.78
CA PRO A 60 -4.29 -5.11 20.41
C PRO A 60 -3.36 -3.92 20.61
N PHE A 61 -2.07 -4.11 20.49
CA PHE A 61 -1.07 -3.05 20.69
C PHE A 61 -0.10 -3.01 19.51
N GLU A 62 0.12 -1.79 19.00
CA GLU A 62 1.11 -1.55 17.96
C GLU A 62 2.01 -0.40 18.43
N SER A 63 3.33 -0.53 18.24
CA SER A 63 4.32 0.34 18.87
C SER A 63 4.18 1.83 18.51
N THR A 64 3.69 2.14 17.34
CA THR A 64 3.52 3.55 16.91
C THR A 64 2.14 4.10 17.20
N LEU A 65 1.13 3.22 17.26
CA LEU A 65 -0.27 3.62 17.44
C LEU A 65 -0.78 3.39 18.86
N GLY A 66 -0.11 2.53 19.63
CA GLY A 66 -0.53 2.20 20.99
C GLY A 66 -1.64 1.15 21.01
N TRP A 67 -2.49 1.22 22.02
CA TRP A 67 -3.58 0.28 22.21
C TRP A 67 -4.72 0.57 21.23
N ALA A 68 -5.29 -0.49 20.66
CA ALA A 68 -6.48 -0.36 19.84
C ALA A 68 -7.67 0.09 20.70
N PRO A 69 -8.62 0.81 20.10
CA PRO A 69 -9.83 1.18 20.82
C PRO A 69 -10.62 -0.05 21.29
N SER A 70 -11.48 0.15 22.27
CA SER A 70 -12.31 -0.91 22.82
C SER A 70 -13.10 -1.63 21.72
N GLY A 71 -13.07 -2.95 21.72
CA GLY A 71 -13.75 -3.77 20.73
C GLY A 71 -13.03 -3.91 19.41
N GLN A 72 -11.83 -3.33 19.29
CA GLN A 72 -11.04 -3.34 18.07
C GLN A 72 -9.64 -3.90 18.29
N ALA A 73 -8.97 -4.19 17.20
CA ALA A 73 -7.59 -4.66 17.21
C ALA A 73 -6.87 -4.09 15.99
N TRP A 74 -5.56 -4.27 15.94
CA TRP A 74 -4.77 -3.92 14.78
C TRP A 74 -4.49 -5.16 13.96
N LEU A 75 -4.81 -5.09 12.67
CA LEU A 75 -4.31 -6.06 11.68
C LEU A 75 -3.02 -5.48 11.11
N VAL A 76 -1.92 -6.18 11.31
CA VAL A 76 -0.60 -5.74 10.85
C VAL A 76 -0.09 -6.72 9.81
N LEU A 77 0.19 -6.22 8.62
CA LEU A 77 0.85 -6.99 7.57
C LEU A 77 2.33 -6.68 7.59
N SER A 78 3.15 -7.71 7.66
CA SER A 78 4.60 -7.57 7.50
C SER A 78 4.94 -7.60 6.03
N LEU A 79 5.70 -6.61 5.59
CA LEU A 79 6.03 -6.41 4.19
C LEU A 79 7.54 -6.48 4.00
N GLU A 80 7.98 -7.01 2.87
CA GLU A 80 9.39 -7.02 2.51
C GLU A 80 9.58 -6.60 1.06
N ASN A 81 10.67 -5.88 0.83
CA ASN A 81 11.13 -5.51 -0.52
C ASN A 81 10.07 -4.78 -1.34
N ILE A 82 9.25 -3.96 -0.69
CA ILE A 82 8.29 -3.14 -1.39
C ILE A 82 9.03 -2.05 -2.14
N LYS A 83 8.94 -2.07 -3.46
CA LYS A 83 9.62 -1.13 -4.34
C LYS A 83 8.67 -0.56 -5.37
N PHE A 84 8.87 0.71 -5.67
CA PHE A 84 8.13 1.42 -6.71
C PHE A 84 9.15 2.19 -7.53
N GLU A 85 9.09 2.04 -8.85
CA GLU A 85 9.98 2.76 -9.75
C GLU A 85 9.20 3.33 -10.92
N THR A 86 9.59 4.51 -11.36
CA THR A 86 9.09 5.11 -12.59
C THR A 86 10.29 5.37 -13.49
N GLN A 87 10.18 4.95 -14.74
CA GLN A 87 11.24 5.14 -15.71
C GLN A 87 11.47 6.61 -16.02
N GLY A 88 12.73 6.96 -16.23
CA GLY A 88 13.14 8.32 -16.57
C GLY A 88 14.00 8.95 -15.48
N LEU A 89 15.06 9.64 -15.90
CA LEU A 89 16.06 10.23 -14.99
C LEU A 89 15.46 11.31 -14.08
N PHE A 90 14.41 11.96 -14.52
CA PHE A 90 13.81 13.09 -13.81
C PHE A 90 12.41 12.80 -13.32
N SER A 91 12.11 11.52 -13.09
CA SER A 91 10.82 11.11 -12.55
C SER A 91 10.93 10.91 -11.05
N ASN A 92 9.92 11.41 -10.34
CA ASN A 92 9.78 11.22 -8.90
C ASN A 92 8.44 10.57 -8.64
N THR A 93 8.44 9.51 -7.83
CA THR A 93 7.24 8.72 -7.56
C THR A 93 6.94 8.74 -6.07
N LYS A 94 5.72 9.12 -5.74
CA LYS A 94 5.16 8.98 -4.41
C LYS A 94 4.02 7.98 -4.45
N VAL A 95 3.76 7.35 -3.34
CA VAL A 95 2.68 6.36 -3.23
C VAL A 95 1.57 6.94 -2.39
N ASP A 96 0.36 6.88 -2.90
CA ASP A 96 -0.83 7.16 -2.10
C ASP A 96 -1.18 5.87 -1.37
N TRP A 97 -0.64 5.70 -0.18
CA TRP A 97 -0.77 4.46 0.57
C TRP A 97 -2.21 4.15 0.95
N ALA A 98 -2.97 5.16 1.33
CA ALA A 98 -4.37 4.95 1.72
C ALA A 98 -5.22 4.47 0.56
N ALA A 99 -4.93 4.92 -0.66
CA ALA A 99 -5.65 4.49 -1.85
C ALA A 99 -5.11 3.18 -2.43
N THR A 100 -3.91 2.76 -2.01
CA THR A 100 -3.26 1.55 -2.49
C THR A 100 -3.84 0.29 -1.85
N TRP A 101 -4.22 0.38 -0.58
CA TRP A 101 -4.71 -0.76 0.19
C TRP A 101 -6.22 -0.77 0.28
N LYS A 102 -6.81 -1.95 0.17
CA LYS A 102 -8.21 -2.20 0.53
C LYS A 102 -8.26 -3.49 1.33
N VAL A 103 -8.95 -3.43 2.46
CA VAL A 103 -9.13 -4.61 3.31
C VAL A 103 -10.61 -4.74 3.63
N THR A 104 -11.12 -5.94 3.49
CA THR A 104 -12.48 -6.24 3.90
C THR A 104 -12.49 -7.42 4.84
N SER A 105 -13.48 -7.44 5.74
CA SER A 105 -13.79 -8.58 6.59
C SER A 105 -15.26 -8.90 6.35
N GLY A 106 -15.52 -10.02 5.69
CA GLY A 106 -16.85 -10.28 5.17
C GLY A 106 -17.24 -9.19 4.17
N ASP A 107 -18.37 -8.58 4.36
CA ASP A 107 -18.88 -7.50 3.48
C ASP A 107 -18.49 -6.10 3.99
N SER A 108 -17.75 -6.03 5.09
CA SER A 108 -17.41 -4.75 5.72
C SER A 108 -16.04 -4.27 5.34
N ALA A 109 -15.94 -3.00 4.94
CA ALA A 109 -14.66 -2.36 4.69
C ALA A 109 -13.95 -2.08 6.01
N VAL A 110 -12.63 -2.24 6.01
CA VAL A 110 -11.78 -2.03 7.17
C VAL A 110 -11.06 -0.69 7.02
N GLU A 111 -10.97 0.04 8.13
CA GLU A 111 -10.31 1.34 8.14
C GLU A 111 -8.79 1.19 8.03
N ILE A 112 -8.20 1.93 7.11
CA ILE A 112 -6.76 2.00 6.94
C ILE A 112 -6.21 3.07 7.88
N VAL A 113 -5.25 2.70 8.73
CA VAL A 113 -4.78 3.61 9.77
C VAL A 113 -3.36 4.11 9.51
N ASP A 114 -2.44 3.19 9.28
CA ASP A 114 -1.04 3.54 9.08
C ASP A 114 -0.43 2.62 8.02
N THR A 115 -0.25 3.17 6.85
CA THR A 115 0.25 2.42 5.69
C THR A 115 1.44 3.09 5.03
N GLY A 116 1.99 4.12 5.66
CA GLY A 116 3.09 4.89 5.09
C GLY A 116 4.45 4.23 5.19
N TYR A 117 4.55 3.05 5.80
CA TYR A 117 5.80 2.33 5.97
C TYR A 117 5.96 1.23 4.93
N ARG A 118 7.20 0.98 4.54
CA ARG A 118 7.50 -0.05 3.55
C ARG A 118 7.66 -1.44 4.15
N ASP A 119 7.75 -1.54 5.46
CA ASP A 119 7.92 -2.80 6.17
C ASP A 119 6.65 -3.32 6.82
N ARG A 120 5.60 -2.52 6.86
CA ARG A 120 4.32 -2.94 7.41
C ARG A 120 3.17 -2.05 6.94
N ALA A 121 1.97 -2.62 7.00
CA ALA A 121 0.72 -1.89 6.84
C ALA A 121 -0.17 -2.23 8.02
N VAL A 122 -0.89 -1.24 8.57
CA VAL A 122 -1.70 -1.41 9.76
C VAL A 122 -3.14 -0.98 9.47
N PHE A 123 -4.08 -1.83 9.88
CA PHE A 123 -5.51 -1.60 9.69
C PHE A 123 -6.24 -1.80 11.00
N LYS A 124 -7.27 -0.99 11.22
CA LYS A 124 -8.10 -1.11 12.42
C LYS A 124 -9.29 -2.02 12.13
N VAL A 125 -9.41 -3.10 12.88
CA VAL A 125 -10.37 -4.16 12.60
C VAL A 125 -11.19 -4.48 13.85
N PRO A 126 -12.40 -5.05 13.68
CA PRO A 126 -13.12 -5.57 14.84
C PRO A 126 -12.31 -6.67 15.51
N GLN A 127 -12.33 -6.67 16.83
CA GLN A 127 -11.56 -7.60 17.66
C GLN A 127 -11.82 -9.07 17.35
N GLU A 128 -13.08 -9.40 17.06
CA GLU A 128 -13.51 -10.78 16.80
C GLU A 128 -13.37 -11.20 15.34
N ALA A 129 -13.03 -10.29 14.44
CA ALA A 129 -12.86 -10.63 13.03
C ALA A 129 -11.62 -11.50 12.83
N LYS A 130 -11.74 -12.55 12.03
CA LYS A 130 -10.68 -13.53 11.80
C LYS A 130 -10.32 -13.71 10.34
N ASP A 131 -11.20 -13.34 9.43
CA ASP A 131 -11.00 -13.53 8.00
C ASP A 131 -10.95 -12.17 7.31
N PHE A 132 -9.89 -11.95 6.55
CA PHE A 132 -9.68 -10.68 5.86
C PHE A 132 -9.30 -10.94 4.42
N HIS A 133 -9.84 -10.12 3.53
CA HIS A 133 -9.42 -10.08 2.14
C HIS A 133 -8.64 -8.77 1.92
N VAL A 134 -7.39 -8.90 1.56
CA VAL A 134 -6.49 -7.76 1.39
C VAL A 134 -6.19 -7.58 -0.09
N SER A 135 -6.33 -6.36 -0.57
CA SER A 135 -6.02 -5.98 -1.94
C SER A 135 -4.96 -4.88 -1.93
N PHE A 136 -3.93 -5.08 -2.72
CA PHE A 136 -2.84 -4.14 -2.93
C PHE A 136 -2.84 -3.73 -4.41
N GLN A 137 -3.24 -2.50 -4.67
CA GLN A 137 -3.25 -1.95 -6.03
C GLN A 137 -2.62 -0.57 -5.98
N PRO A 138 -1.33 -0.47 -6.34
CA PRO A 138 -0.60 0.78 -6.18
C PRO A 138 -1.25 1.95 -6.90
N LYS A 139 -1.44 3.03 -6.16
CA LYS A 139 -1.77 4.32 -6.71
C LYS A 139 -0.56 5.22 -6.55
N LEU A 140 0.01 5.63 -7.64
CA LEU A 140 1.24 6.39 -7.68
C LEU A 140 0.95 7.83 -8.07
N ILE A 141 1.68 8.74 -7.45
CA ILE A 141 1.68 10.16 -7.81
C ILE A 141 3.04 10.42 -8.44
N ILE A 142 3.03 10.65 -9.75
CA ILE A 142 4.26 10.74 -10.54
C ILE A 142 4.48 12.17 -10.96
N ASP A 143 5.68 12.68 -10.70
CA ASP A 143 6.14 13.95 -11.22
C ASP A 143 7.27 13.65 -12.20
N HIS A 144 6.96 13.83 -13.48
CA HIS A 144 7.90 13.52 -14.56
C HIS A 144 8.35 14.81 -15.21
N ALA A 145 9.66 15.03 -15.26
CA ALA A 145 10.26 16.18 -15.88
C ALA A 145 11.05 15.74 -17.10
N TYR A 146 11.06 16.60 -18.10
CA TYR A 146 11.79 16.35 -19.33
C TYR A 146 12.81 17.47 -19.55
N THR A 147 14.08 17.12 -19.77
CA THR A 147 15.09 18.12 -20.02
C THR A 147 15.23 18.38 -21.51
N THR A 148 15.14 19.64 -21.87
CA THR A 148 15.37 20.07 -23.26
C THR A 148 16.78 20.62 -23.46
N GLY A 149 17.57 20.68 -22.39
CA GLY A 149 18.90 21.30 -22.43
C GLY A 149 18.88 22.82 -22.42
N LYS A 150 17.72 23.44 -22.26
CA LYS A 150 17.54 24.89 -22.40
C LYS A 150 16.85 25.56 -21.23
N GLY A 151 17.19 25.24 -20.01
CA GLY A 151 16.63 25.95 -18.87
C GLY A 151 15.51 25.20 -18.17
N SER A 152 14.41 25.86 -17.83
CA SER A 152 13.37 25.25 -17.02
C SER A 152 12.75 24.01 -17.68
N LEU A 153 12.56 22.98 -16.87
CA LEU A 153 12.04 21.70 -17.34
C LEU A 153 10.51 21.71 -17.29
N PRO A 154 9.84 21.32 -18.38
CA PRO A 154 8.42 21.09 -18.31
C PRO A 154 8.15 19.84 -17.45
N HIS A 155 7.09 19.90 -16.64
CA HIS A 155 6.68 18.83 -15.75
C HIS A 155 5.30 18.34 -16.13
N VAL A 156 5.06 17.05 -15.94
CA VAL A 156 3.72 16.50 -15.93
C VAL A 156 3.57 15.76 -14.60
N THR A 157 2.50 16.08 -13.88
CA THR A 157 2.14 15.39 -12.65
C THR A 157 0.90 14.57 -12.90
N LYS A 158 0.93 13.30 -12.55
CA LYS A 158 -0.18 12.42 -12.81
C LYS A 158 -0.36 11.42 -11.67
N GLU A 159 -1.61 11.13 -11.36
CA GLU A 159 -1.98 9.99 -10.54
C GLU A 159 -2.19 8.78 -11.45
N ALA A 160 -1.48 7.71 -11.20
CA ALA A 160 -1.56 6.49 -11.99
C ALA A 160 -1.83 5.31 -11.07
N THR A 161 -2.87 4.56 -11.38
CA THR A 161 -3.23 3.36 -10.63
C THR A 161 -2.82 2.13 -11.43
N ALA A 162 -2.18 1.17 -10.78
CA ALA A 162 -1.84 -0.09 -11.42
C ALA A 162 -3.11 -0.78 -11.95
N PRO A 163 -3.04 -1.40 -13.13
CA PRO A 163 -4.25 -1.95 -13.75
C PRO A 163 -4.80 -3.17 -13.04
N GLU A 164 -3.99 -3.85 -12.25
CA GLU A 164 -4.39 -5.06 -11.54
C GLU A 164 -4.06 -4.94 -10.06
N ALA A 165 -4.88 -5.55 -9.22
CA ALA A 165 -4.63 -5.64 -7.79
C ALA A 165 -4.00 -6.99 -7.47
N GLU A 166 -3.05 -6.96 -6.54
CA GLU A 166 -2.54 -8.17 -5.90
C GLU A 166 -3.40 -8.44 -4.67
N THR A 167 -3.86 -9.66 -4.51
CA THR A 167 -4.76 -9.99 -3.41
C THR A 167 -4.21 -11.12 -2.56
N VAL A 168 -4.58 -11.10 -1.29
CA VAL A 168 -4.24 -12.17 -0.36
C VAL A 168 -5.36 -12.31 0.67
N ASP A 169 -5.69 -13.54 0.98
CA ASP A 169 -6.64 -13.84 2.05
C ASP A 169 -5.86 -14.14 3.32
N VAL A 170 -6.26 -13.51 4.41
CA VAL A 170 -5.64 -13.67 5.72
C VAL A 170 -6.66 -14.27 6.65
N LYS A 171 -6.34 -15.41 7.23
CA LYS A 171 -7.23 -16.12 8.15
C LYS A 171 -6.52 -16.40 9.45
N PHE A 172 -7.17 -16.04 10.55
CA PHE A 172 -6.70 -16.35 11.89
C PHE A 172 -7.58 -17.46 12.47
N SER A 173 -6.96 -18.32 13.21
CA SER A 173 -7.68 -19.43 13.87
C SER A 173 -8.31 -19.02 15.19
#